data_4fbaa5553b226924c17f2da806831aea
#
_entry.id   4fbaa5553b226924c17f2da806831aea
#
_cell.length_a   1.000
_cell.length_b   1.000
_cell.length_c   1.000
_cell.angle_alpha   90.00
_cell.angle_beta   90.00
_cell.angle_gamma   90.00
#
_symmetry.space_group_name_H-M   'P 1'
#
loop_
_entity.id
_entity.type
_entity.pdbx_description
1 polymer ?
#
loop_
_entity_poly.entity_id
_entity_poly.type
_entity_poly.pdbx_seq_one_letter_code
_entity_poly.pdbx_strand_id
1 'polypeptide(L)'
;PSYILHIEKNLPNQKYILVIHNNPQTLRGAVTPKERKHLIKLCSKITFVSNWVKEKFFEGLDIKNHEKTQVLYPAINKISKMPKKEKIITFVGKLNHSKGYDTFGRAIIRILKKYKDWKSIVIGDEPREKYNFKHDRLIHLGWITHDETLQIYKKSSISVVPSHWEEPFGRTSLEAASRGCATIISKKGGLP
;
A
#
# COMPACT_ATOMS: atom_id res chain seq x y z
N PRO A 1 -7.50 1.64 -16.94
CA PRO A 1 -7.10 1.84 -18.35
C PRO A 1 -8.21 1.55 -19.36
N SER A 2 -9.08 0.51 -19.12
CA SER A 2 -10.16 0.18 -20.06
C SER A 2 -11.14 1.33 -20.33
N TYR A 3 -11.41 2.18 -19.35
CA TYR A 3 -12.25 3.37 -19.54
C TYR A 3 -11.66 4.39 -20.51
N ILE A 4 -10.34 4.57 -20.55
CA ILE A 4 -9.70 5.50 -21.51
C ILE A 4 -9.98 5.06 -22.94
N LEU A 5 -9.91 3.75 -23.23
CA LEU A 5 -10.19 3.21 -24.56
C LEU A 5 -11.64 3.43 -25.00
N HIS A 6 -12.57 3.48 -24.03
CA HIS A 6 -13.98 3.80 -24.29
C HIS A 6 -14.19 5.31 -24.49
N ILE A 7 -13.56 6.14 -23.65
CA ILE A 7 -13.69 7.60 -23.71
C ILE A 7 -13.06 8.15 -25.00
N GLU A 8 -11.93 7.60 -25.48
CA GLU A 8 -11.29 8.00 -26.73
C GLU A 8 -12.25 8.00 -27.91
N LYS A 9 -13.12 6.99 -28.01
CA LYS A 9 -14.12 6.88 -29.07
C LYS A 9 -15.15 8.00 -29.03
N ASN A 10 -15.49 8.48 -27.84
CA ASN A 10 -16.56 9.44 -27.61
C ASN A 10 -16.07 10.89 -27.48
N LEU A 11 -14.80 11.08 -27.14
CA LEU A 11 -14.15 12.37 -26.94
C LEU A 11 -12.81 12.42 -27.66
N PRO A 12 -12.78 12.32 -28.99
CA PRO A 12 -11.56 12.39 -29.78
C PRO A 12 -10.89 13.74 -29.58
N ASN A 13 -9.77 14.05 -29.47
CA ASN A 13 -9.08 15.36 -29.26
C ASN A 13 -8.91 15.81 -27.82
N GLN A 14 -9.25 15.00 -26.83
CA GLN A 14 -8.96 15.31 -25.44
C GLN A 14 -7.53 14.88 -25.04
N LYS A 15 -6.95 15.65 -24.12
CA LYS A 15 -5.66 15.27 -23.49
C LYS A 15 -5.92 14.39 -22.29
N TYR A 16 -5.39 13.17 -22.31
CA TYR A 16 -5.56 12.21 -21.21
C TYR A 16 -4.32 12.17 -20.34
N ILE A 17 -4.53 12.25 -19.01
CA ILE A 17 -3.52 11.95 -18.00
C ILE A 17 -3.96 10.67 -17.30
N LEU A 18 -3.14 9.64 -17.38
CA LEU A 18 -3.41 8.34 -16.74
C LEU A 18 -2.56 8.18 -15.48
N VAL A 19 -3.23 7.91 -14.34
CA VAL A 19 -2.55 7.56 -13.09
C VAL A 19 -2.73 6.08 -12.82
N ILE A 20 -1.62 5.35 -12.70
CA ILE A 20 -1.63 3.90 -12.45
C ILE A 20 -1.26 3.64 -11.00
N HIS A 21 -2.25 3.15 -10.23
CA HIS A 21 -2.15 2.86 -8.81
C HIS A 21 -1.88 1.39 -8.47
N ASN A 22 -2.08 0.48 -9.42
CA ASN A 22 -1.92 -0.97 -9.20
C ASN A 22 -1.00 -1.57 -10.25
N ASN A 23 -0.68 -2.86 -10.10
CA ASN A 23 0.07 -3.59 -11.12
C ASN A 23 -0.65 -3.50 -12.48
N PRO A 24 -0.06 -2.85 -13.49
CA PRO A 24 -0.71 -2.66 -14.79
C PRO A 24 -1.03 -3.98 -15.48
N GLN A 25 -0.23 -5.02 -15.25
CA GLN A 25 -0.44 -6.34 -15.86
C GLN A 25 -1.69 -7.07 -15.34
N THR A 26 -2.30 -6.58 -14.27
CA THR A 26 -3.60 -7.07 -13.74
C THR A 26 -4.77 -6.13 -14.02
N LEU A 27 -4.50 -5.01 -14.70
CA LEU A 27 -5.52 -3.98 -14.98
C LEU A 27 -6.05 -4.15 -16.42
N ARG A 28 -7.34 -4.42 -16.56
CA ARG A 28 -8.00 -4.48 -17.88
C ARG A 28 -7.67 -3.24 -18.72
N GLY A 29 -7.17 -3.45 -19.93
CA GLY A 29 -6.69 -2.41 -20.84
C GLY A 29 -5.21 -2.01 -20.63
N ALA A 30 -4.46 -2.77 -19.82
CA ALA A 30 -3.00 -2.63 -19.68
C ALA A 30 -2.30 -3.99 -19.43
N VAL A 31 -3.02 -5.11 -19.54
CA VAL A 31 -2.49 -6.47 -19.29
C VAL A 31 -1.38 -6.80 -20.27
N THR A 32 -1.63 -6.59 -21.56
CA THR A 32 -0.70 -6.94 -22.62
C THR A 32 0.28 -5.81 -22.96
N PRO A 33 1.48 -6.12 -23.47
CA PRO A 33 2.39 -5.11 -24.01
C PRO A 33 1.75 -4.24 -25.10
N LYS A 34 0.89 -4.82 -25.95
CA LYS A 34 0.15 -4.09 -27.01
C LYS A 34 -0.77 -3.02 -26.42
N GLU A 35 -1.53 -3.35 -25.39
CA GLU A 35 -2.39 -2.39 -24.69
C GLU A 35 -1.57 -1.27 -24.05
N ARG A 36 -0.46 -1.59 -23.39
CA ARG A 36 0.41 -0.58 -22.78
C ARG A 36 1.09 0.32 -23.80
N LYS A 37 1.54 -0.21 -24.95
CA LYS A 37 2.02 0.60 -26.10
C LYS A 37 0.92 1.54 -26.61
N HIS A 38 -0.33 1.07 -26.66
CA HIS A 38 -1.46 1.91 -27.07
C HIS A 38 -1.73 3.04 -26.06
N LEU A 39 -1.69 2.76 -24.77
CA LEU A 39 -1.81 3.80 -23.71
C LEU A 39 -0.72 4.88 -23.82
N ILE A 40 0.52 4.51 -24.15
CA ILE A 40 1.61 5.48 -24.37
C ILE A 40 1.29 6.41 -25.56
N LYS A 41 0.72 5.88 -26.64
CA LYS A 41 0.33 6.70 -27.80
C LYS A 41 -0.81 7.64 -27.44
N LEU A 42 -1.83 7.14 -26.78
CA LEU A 42 -3.07 7.84 -26.47
C LEU A 42 -2.92 8.91 -25.39
N CYS A 43 -2.19 8.61 -24.32
CA CYS A 43 -2.08 9.54 -23.19
C CYS A 43 -1.05 10.64 -23.43
N SER A 44 -1.37 11.85 -22.98
CA SER A 44 -0.42 12.98 -22.93
C SER A 44 0.60 12.77 -21.80
N LYS A 45 0.17 12.14 -20.69
CA LYS A 45 1.02 11.81 -19.56
C LYS A 45 0.54 10.52 -18.88
N ILE A 46 1.49 9.72 -18.40
CA ILE A 46 1.22 8.53 -17.57
C ILE A 46 2.04 8.66 -16.31
N THR A 47 1.40 8.56 -15.15
CA THR A 47 2.06 8.61 -13.85
C THR A 47 1.89 7.29 -13.11
N PHE A 48 2.92 6.89 -12.38
CA PHE A 48 2.95 5.67 -11.59
C PHE A 48 3.16 6.01 -10.12
N VAL A 49 2.52 5.28 -9.23
CA VAL A 49 2.64 5.51 -7.78
C VAL A 49 3.98 5.04 -7.20
N SER A 50 4.75 4.24 -7.94
CA SER A 50 6.08 3.76 -7.54
C SER A 50 6.93 3.37 -8.75
N ASN A 51 8.25 3.23 -8.54
CA ASN A 51 9.14 2.66 -9.55
C ASN A 51 8.75 1.22 -9.90
N TRP A 52 8.35 0.42 -8.92
CA TRP A 52 7.89 -0.95 -9.16
C TRP A 52 6.70 -1.00 -10.13
N VAL A 53 5.68 -0.14 -9.95
CA VAL A 53 4.54 -0.05 -10.88
C VAL A 53 4.99 0.39 -12.27
N LYS A 54 5.94 1.34 -12.36
CA LYS A 54 6.54 1.76 -13.61
C LYS A 54 7.28 0.61 -14.30
N GLU A 55 8.11 -0.12 -13.59
CA GLU A 55 8.83 -1.29 -14.11
C GLU A 55 7.85 -2.35 -14.65
N LYS A 56 6.78 -2.66 -13.88
CA LYS A 56 5.72 -3.58 -14.32
C LYS A 56 4.96 -3.09 -15.55
N PHE A 57 4.87 -1.78 -15.74
CA PHE A 57 4.27 -1.22 -16.97
C PHE A 57 5.14 -1.43 -18.19
N PHE A 58 6.46 -1.30 -18.06
CA PHE A 58 7.40 -1.47 -19.16
C PHE A 58 7.87 -2.90 -19.39
N GLU A 59 7.56 -3.82 -18.47
CA GLU A 59 7.93 -5.23 -18.58
C GLU A 59 7.33 -5.86 -19.85
N GLY A 60 8.19 -6.46 -20.72
CA GLY A 60 7.80 -6.99 -22.01
C GLY A 60 7.62 -5.94 -23.12
N LEU A 61 8.00 -4.69 -22.88
CA LEU A 61 8.14 -3.66 -23.90
C LEU A 61 9.62 -3.51 -24.29
N ASP A 62 9.90 -3.12 -25.55
CA ASP A 62 11.27 -2.91 -26.04
C ASP A 62 11.95 -1.65 -25.45
N ILE A 63 11.21 -0.90 -24.64
CA ILE A 63 11.65 0.33 -23.98
C ILE A 63 11.43 0.23 -22.47
N LYS A 64 12.32 0.84 -21.68
CA LYS A 64 12.23 0.89 -20.21
C LYS A 64 11.70 2.22 -19.67
N ASN A 65 11.55 3.22 -20.54
CA ASN A 65 11.09 4.56 -20.20
C ASN A 65 10.50 5.26 -21.41
N HIS A 66 9.74 6.33 -21.18
CA HIS A 66 9.19 7.20 -22.20
C HIS A 66 9.01 8.62 -21.63
N GLU A 67 9.19 9.67 -22.46
CA GLU A 67 9.09 11.09 -22.05
C GLU A 67 7.74 11.46 -21.40
N LYS A 68 6.66 10.81 -21.84
CA LYS A 68 5.32 10.99 -21.27
C LYS A 68 5.13 10.32 -19.91
N THR A 69 6.13 9.60 -19.38
CA THR A 69 5.98 8.78 -18.18
C THR A 69 6.79 9.34 -17.02
N GLN A 70 6.22 9.30 -15.82
CA GLN A 70 6.91 9.70 -14.59
C GLN A 70 6.39 8.93 -13.38
N VAL A 71 7.21 8.84 -12.34
CA VAL A 71 6.75 8.38 -11.02
C VAL A 71 6.32 9.59 -10.21
N LEU A 72 5.13 9.49 -9.61
CA LEU A 72 4.59 10.47 -8.67
C LEU A 72 4.17 9.71 -7.41
N TYR A 73 5.02 9.75 -6.41
CA TYR A 73 4.76 9.08 -5.14
C TYR A 73 3.58 9.71 -4.40
N PRO A 74 2.69 8.90 -3.81
CA PRO A 74 1.70 9.41 -2.87
C PRO A 74 2.34 10.20 -1.74
N ALA A 75 1.71 11.31 -1.37
CA ALA A 75 2.16 12.17 -0.30
C ALA A 75 1.23 12.11 0.90
N ILE A 76 1.76 12.48 2.05
CA ILE A 76 1.02 12.64 3.30
C ILE A 76 1.54 13.86 4.05
N ASN A 77 0.66 14.56 4.77
CA ASN A 77 1.05 15.70 5.57
C ASN A 77 2.03 15.31 6.68
N LYS A 78 3.18 15.96 6.69
CA LYS A 78 4.18 15.80 7.75
C LYS A 78 3.65 16.40 9.05
N ILE A 79 3.96 15.74 10.17
CA ILE A 79 3.72 16.32 11.49
C ILE A 79 4.83 17.32 11.84
N SER A 80 4.48 18.42 12.51
CA SER A 80 5.42 19.47 12.89
C SER A 80 6.31 19.07 14.07
N LYS A 81 5.79 18.25 14.98
CA LYS A 81 6.51 17.79 16.18
C LYS A 81 6.38 16.29 16.34
N MET A 82 7.51 15.63 16.60
CA MET A 82 7.52 14.19 16.86
C MET A 82 6.75 13.87 18.14
N PRO A 83 5.72 13.00 18.09
CA PRO A 83 4.92 12.68 19.26
C PRO A 83 5.68 11.75 20.22
N LYS A 84 5.30 11.81 21.51
CA LYS A 84 5.76 10.82 22.51
C LYS A 84 5.23 9.45 22.13
N LYS A 85 6.11 8.45 22.08
CA LYS A 85 5.78 7.08 21.72
C LYS A 85 5.47 6.22 22.93
N GLU A 86 4.50 5.33 22.75
CA GLU A 86 4.19 4.25 23.69
C GLU A 86 4.74 2.93 23.13
N LYS A 87 4.92 1.93 23.98
CA LYS A 87 5.34 0.58 23.57
C LYS A 87 4.20 -0.18 22.87
N ILE A 88 3.82 0.33 21.69
CA ILE A 88 2.74 -0.20 20.85
C ILE A 88 3.32 -0.67 19.52
N ILE A 89 2.94 -1.90 19.14
CA ILE A 89 3.17 -2.46 17.80
C ILE A 89 1.83 -2.49 17.08
N THR A 90 1.75 -1.88 15.90
CA THR A 90 0.52 -1.83 15.10
C THR A 90 0.59 -2.66 13.82
N PHE A 91 -0.57 -3.23 13.48
CA PHE A 91 -0.89 -3.74 12.14
C PHE A 91 -2.13 -2.99 11.64
N VAL A 92 -2.09 -2.52 10.39
CA VAL A 92 -3.22 -1.84 9.74
C VAL A 92 -3.42 -2.40 8.35
N GLY A 93 -4.60 -2.98 8.10
CA GLY A 93 -4.96 -3.55 6.80
C GLY A 93 -6.01 -4.65 6.92
N LYS A 94 -6.35 -5.26 5.79
CA LYS A 94 -7.22 -6.44 5.78
C LYS A 94 -6.59 -7.58 6.58
N LEU A 95 -7.37 -8.23 7.42
CA LEU A 95 -6.89 -9.31 8.28
C LEU A 95 -6.81 -10.64 7.51
N ASN A 96 -6.04 -10.67 6.42
CA ASN A 96 -5.93 -11.81 5.52
C ASN A 96 -4.47 -12.19 5.24
N HIS A 97 -4.31 -13.36 4.61
CA HIS A 97 -3.00 -13.88 4.23
C HIS A 97 -2.25 -12.92 3.29
N SER A 98 -2.92 -12.34 2.31
CA SER A 98 -2.24 -11.46 1.34
C SER A 98 -1.58 -10.25 2.00
N LYS A 99 -2.17 -9.72 3.09
CA LYS A 99 -1.58 -8.63 3.89
C LYS A 99 -0.62 -9.14 4.98
N GLY A 100 -0.41 -10.45 5.07
CA GLY A 100 0.52 -11.07 6.02
C GLY A 100 0.02 -11.05 7.46
N TYR A 101 -1.31 -10.96 7.68
CA TYR A 101 -1.86 -10.93 9.02
C TYR A 101 -1.59 -12.24 9.80
N ASP A 102 -1.54 -13.37 9.10
CA ASP A 102 -1.13 -14.66 9.66
C ASP A 102 0.32 -14.63 10.21
N THR A 103 1.24 -14.04 9.47
CA THR A 103 2.64 -13.86 9.87
C THR A 103 2.75 -12.90 11.05
N PHE A 104 2.05 -11.75 10.98
CA PHE A 104 1.97 -10.80 12.09
C PHE A 104 1.43 -11.46 13.35
N GLY A 105 0.31 -12.16 13.26
CA GLY A 105 -0.36 -12.79 14.40
C GLY A 105 0.52 -13.81 15.13
N ARG A 106 1.21 -14.69 14.38
CA ARG A 106 2.16 -15.63 14.97
C ARG A 106 3.32 -14.92 15.69
N ALA A 107 3.86 -13.87 15.09
CA ALA A 107 4.97 -13.12 15.65
C ALA A 107 4.55 -12.32 16.89
N ILE A 108 3.43 -11.60 16.81
CA ILE A 108 3.00 -10.71 17.89
C ILE A 108 2.66 -11.46 19.18
N ILE A 109 2.05 -12.66 19.10
CA ILE A 109 1.79 -13.48 20.29
C ILE A 109 3.09 -13.82 21.02
N ARG A 110 4.15 -14.19 20.29
CA ARG A 110 5.47 -14.49 20.87
C ARG A 110 6.10 -13.26 21.51
N ILE A 111 6.01 -12.10 20.85
CA ILE A 111 6.54 -10.82 21.33
C ILE A 111 5.82 -10.42 22.62
N LEU A 112 4.50 -10.45 22.65
CA LEU A 112 3.72 -10.09 23.83
C LEU A 112 3.93 -11.04 25.02
N LYS A 113 4.19 -12.32 24.77
CA LYS A 113 4.59 -13.27 25.83
C LYS A 113 5.94 -12.92 26.45
N LYS A 114 6.91 -12.49 25.62
CA LYS A 114 8.28 -12.15 26.08
C LYS A 114 8.36 -10.77 26.72
N TYR A 115 7.74 -9.76 26.10
CA TYR A 115 7.84 -8.36 26.52
C TYR A 115 6.53 -7.90 27.18
N LYS A 116 6.50 -7.90 28.51
CA LYS A 116 5.26 -7.70 29.30
C LYS A 116 4.72 -6.28 29.27
N ASP A 117 5.53 -5.30 28.94
CA ASP A 117 5.24 -3.88 28.90
C ASP A 117 4.83 -3.38 27.48
N TRP A 118 4.81 -4.27 26.50
CA TRP A 118 4.34 -3.99 25.14
C TRP A 118 2.89 -4.40 24.97
N LYS A 119 2.15 -3.64 24.14
CA LYS A 119 0.81 -3.98 23.63
C LYS A 119 0.79 -3.93 22.10
N SER A 120 -0.22 -4.50 21.52
CA SER A 120 -0.42 -4.46 20.08
C SER A 120 -1.83 -3.99 19.75
N ILE A 121 -1.94 -3.19 18.68
CA ILE A 121 -3.21 -2.69 18.15
C ILE A 121 -3.31 -3.14 16.69
N VAL A 122 -4.42 -3.80 16.37
CA VAL A 122 -4.77 -4.28 15.03
C VAL A 122 -5.98 -3.48 14.54
N ILE A 123 -5.83 -2.89 13.36
CA ILE A 123 -6.87 -2.08 12.70
C ILE A 123 -7.21 -2.71 11.35
N GLY A 124 -8.46 -2.97 11.12
CA GLY A 124 -9.01 -3.59 9.92
C GLY A 124 -9.83 -4.82 10.22
N ASP A 125 -10.36 -5.41 9.18
CA ASP A 125 -11.21 -6.60 9.25
C ASP A 125 -11.11 -7.40 7.94
N GLU A 126 -11.50 -8.66 7.97
CA GLU A 126 -11.71 -9.51 6.78
C GLU A 126 -12.62 -10.69 7.15
N PRO A 127 -13.91 -10.56 6.91
CA PRO A 127 -14.90 -11.58 7.33
C PRO A 127 -14.74 -12.93 6.61
N ARG A 128 -14.03 -12.96 5.47
CA ARG A 128 -13.81 -14.18 4.66
C ARG A 128 -12.67 -15.06 5.17
N GLU A 129 -11.73 -14.47 5.93
CA GLU A 129 -10.60 -15.19 6.52
C GLU A 129 -10.63 -15.04 8.04
N LYS A 130 -10.70 -16.16 8.77
CA LYS A 130 -10.80 -16.14 10.23
C LYS A 130 -9.47 -16.55 10.85
N TYR A 131 -8.80 -15.63 11.49
CA TYR A 131 -7.63 -15.88 12.32
C TYR A 131 -7.98 -15.70 13.80
N ASN A 132 -7.59 -16.65 14.64
CA ASN A 132 -7.88 -16.63 16.07
C ASN A 132 -6.60 -16.37 16.89
N PHE A 133 -6.02 -15.17 16.74
CA PHE A 133 -4.92 -14.72 17.58
C PHE A 133 -5.50 -14.00 18.80
N LYS A 134 -5.26 -14.51 20.02
CA LYS A 134 -5.77 -13.95 21.27
C LYS A 134 -4.64 -13.71 22.27
N HIS A 135 -4.63 -12.56 22.89
CA HIS A 135 -3.76 -12.19 24.00
C HIS A 135 -4.34 -10.95 24.68
N ASP A 136 -4.25 -10.83 26.01
CA ASP A 136 -4.85 -9.73 26.78
C ASP A 136 -4.38 -8.34 26.33
N ARG A 137 -3.19 -8.24 25.75
CA ARG A 137 -2.57 -7.01 25.24
C ARG A 137 -2.56 -6.91 23.72
N LEU A 138 -3.31 -7.77 23.03
CA LEU A 138 -3.60 -7.69 21.59
C LEU A 138 -5.01 -7.16 21.39
N ILE A 139 -5.13 -5.92 20.97
CA ILE A 139 -6.37 -5.18 20.86
C ILE A 139 -6.78 -5.09 19.38
N HIS A 140 -7.97 -5.58 19.05
CA HIS A 140 -8.56 -5.45 17.72
C HIS A 140 -9.59 -4.32 17.74
N LEU A 141 -9.41 -3.32 16.88
CA LEU A 141 -10.32 -2.17 16.77
C LEU A 141 -11.34 -2.29 15.63
N GLY A 142 -11.18 -3.32 14.75
CA GLY A 142 -11.98 -3.40 13.54
C GLY A 142 -11.66 -2.26 12.56
N TRP A 143 -12.64 -1.88 11.74
CA TRP A 143 -12.53 -0.70 10.88
C TRP A 143 -12.77 0.58 11.68
N ILE A 144 -11.81 1.49 11.62
CA ILE A 144 -11.91 2.85 12.16
C ILE A 144 -11.58 3.85 11.05
N THR A 145 -11.84 5.12 11.29
CA THR A 145 -11.55 6.18 10.33
C THR A 145 -10.05 6.35 10.06
N HIS A 146 -9.70 6.97 8.94
CA HIS A 146 -8.31 7.28 8.61
C HIS A 146 -7.66 8.18 9.67
N ASP A 147 -8.38 9.20 10.15
CA ASP A 147 -7.87 10.12 11.18
C ASP A 147 -7.60 9.40 12.51
N GLU A 148 -8.51 8.52 12.95
CA GLU A 148 -8.28 7.68 14.13
C GLU A 148 -7.06 6.78 13.94
N THR A 149 -6.89 6.17 12.76
CA THR A 149 -5.70 5.37 12.43
C THR A 149 -4.42 6.20 12.57
N LEU A 150 -4.40 7.44 12.07
CA LEU A 150 -3.27 8.35 12.20
C LEU A 150 -2.99 8.73 13.67
N GLN A 151 -4.01 8.86 14.52
CA GLN A 151 -3.83 9.09 15.96
C GLN A 151 -3.21 7.86 16.67
N ILE A 152 -3.62 6.64 16.27
CA ILE A 152 -2.98 5.41 16.77
C ILE A 152 -1.50 5.36 16.36
N TYR A 153 -1.18 5.66 15.10
CA TYR A 153 0.21 5.73 14.65
C TYR A 153 1.04 6.78 15.41
N LYS A 154 0.46 7.93 15.77
CA LYS A 154 1.18 8.93 16.60
C LYS A 154 1.65 8.34 17.93
N LYS A 155 0.87 7.47 18.56
CA LYS A 155 1.22 6.82 19.84
C LYS A 155 2.13 5.60 19.65
N SER A 156 2.04 4.91 18.51
CA SER A 156 2.72 3.64 18.25
C SER A 156 4.20 3.81 17.99
N SER A 157 5.03 2.97 18.60
CA SER A 157 6.48 2.92 18.34
C SER A 157 6.81 2.19 17.03
N ILE A 158 6.11 1.10 16.76
CA ILE A 158 6.40 0.21 15.62
C ILE A 158 5.12 -0.04 14.82
N SER A 159 5.24 -0.02 13.49
CA SER A 159 4.20 -0.49 12.57
C SER A 159 4.76 -1.60 11.69
N VAL A 160 3.98 -2.67 11.51
CA VAL A 160 4.40 -3.85 10.75
C VAL A 160 3.51 -4.03 9.53
N VAL A 161 4.12 -4.09 8.35
CA VAL A 161 3.43 -4.30 7.05
C VAL A 161 4.04 -5.52 6.37
N PRO A 162 3.68 -6.74 6.81
CA PRO A 162 4.33 -8.00 6.40
C PRO A 162 3.65 -8.60 5.17
N SER A 163 3.25 -7.78 4.21
CA SER A 163 2.48 -8.20 3.04
C SER A 163 3.15 -9.34 2.26
N HIS A 164 2.40 -10.37 1.93
CA HIS A 164 2.77 -11.39 0.93
C HIS A 164 2.42 -10.93 -0.48
N TRP A 165 1.49 -10.01 -0.59
CA TRP A 165 1.07 -9.36 -1.82
C TRP A 165 2.14 -8.36 -2.32
N GLU A 166 2.30 -8.27 -3.62
CA GLU A 166 3.13 -7.24 -4.25
C GLU A 166 2.41 -5.87 -4.15
N GLU A 167 2.72 -5.13 -3.10
CA GLU A 167 2.11 -3.82 -2.85
C GLU A 167 2.54 -2.81 -3.93
N PRO A 168 1.62 -2.12 -4.57
CA PRO A 168 2.00 -1.10 -5.56
C PRO A 168 2.81 0.06 -4.97
N PHE A 169 2.56 0.42 -3.69
CA PHE A 169 3.28 1.48 -2.99
C PHE A 169 3.41 1.24 -1.48
N GLY A 170 2.30 0.85 -0.80
CA GLY A 170 2.31 0.66 0.66
C GLY A 170 1.97 1.93 1.45
N ARG A 171 0.79 2.50 1.23
CA ARG A 171 0.33 3.72 1.92
C ARG A 171 0.39 3.61 3.44
N THR A 172 0.06 2.45 4.02
CA THR A 172 0.09 2.23 5.47
C THR A 172 1.48 2.38 6.07
N SER A 173 2.53 1.97 5.36
CA SER A 173 3.92 2.17 5.81
C SER A 173 4.31 3.65 5.78
N LEU A 174 3.94 4.39 4.72
CA LEU A 174 4.16 5.83 4.63
C LEU A 174 3.41 6.58 5.74
N GLU A 175 2.16 6.25 5.98
CA GLU A 175 1.32 6.85 7.03
C GLU A 175 1.94 6.62 8.41
N ALA A 176 2.36 5.41 8.72
CA ALA A 176 3.03 5.08 9.97
C ALA A 176 4.37 5.82 10.14
N ALA A 177 5.23 5.81 9.12
CA ALA A 177 6.51 6.51 9.13
C ALA A 177 6.33 8.01 9.30
N SER A 178 5.35 8.63 8.61
CA SER A 178 5.05 10.06 8.74
C SER A 178 4.59 10.47 10.14
N ARG A 179 4.13 9.52 10.95
CA ARG A 179 3.74 9.70 12.37
C ARG A 179 4.82 9.25 13.32
N GLY A 180 6.03 8.94 12.83
CA GLY A 180 7.20 8.59 13.62
C GLY A 180 7.23 7.14 14.12
N CYS A 181 6.50 6.22 13.51
CA CYS A 181 6.69 4.80 13.78
C CYS A 181 7.96 4.29 13.10
N ALA A 182 8.71 3.42 13.77
CA ALA A 182 9.64 2.53 13.09
C ALA A 182 8.81 1.53 12.26
N THR A 183 9.07 1.45 10.95
CA THR A 183 8.30 0.57 10.06
C THR A 183 9.07 -0.71 9.74
N ILE A 184 8.43 -1.86 9.95
CA ILE A 184 8.92 -3.16 9.52
C ILE A 184 8.08 -3.58 8.32
N ILE A 185 8.71 -3.72 7.17
CA ILE A 185 8.03 -4.01 5.90
C ILE A 185 8.60 -5.27 5.24
N SER A 186 7.78 -5.98 4.49
CA SER A 186 8.26 -7.04 3.60
C SER A 186 8.87 -6.44 2.33
N LYS A 187 9.83 -7.14 1.72
CA LYS A 187 10.40 -6.76 0.41
C LYS A 187 9.46 -7.20 -0.72
N LYS A 188 8.30 -6.52 -0.84
CA LYS A 188 7.24 -6.85 -1.80
C LYS A 188 6.76 -5.61 -2.57
N GLY A 189 6.83 -5.68 -3.90
CA GLY A 189 6.37 -4.63 -4.79
C GLY A 189 7.09 -3.29 -4.56
N GLY A 190 6.32 -2.23 -4.39
CA GLY A 190 6.79 -0.87 -4.12
C GLY A 190 6.89 -0.52 -2.63
N LEU A 191 6.92 -1.51 -1.70
CA LEU A 191 7.10 -1.27 -0.27
C LEU A 191 8.52 -0.79 0.09
N PRO A 192 9.60 -1.37 -0.48
CA PRO A 192 10.99 -0.93 -0.23
C PRO A 192 11.29 0.49 -0.67
#